data_4ef082a7dbaf383e105e42b12dd3d128
#
_entry.id   4ef082a7dbaf383e105e42b12dd3d128
#
_cell.length_a   1.000
_cell.length_b   1.000
_cell.length_c   1.000
_cell.angle_alpha   90.00
_cell.angle_beta   90.00
_cell.angle_gamma   90.00
#
_symmetry.space_group_name_H-M   'P 1'
#
loop_
_entity.id
_entity.type
_entity.pdbx_description
1 polymer ?
#
loop_
_entity_poly.entity_id
_entity_poly.type
_entity_poly.pdbx_seq_one_letter_code
_entity_poly.pdbx_strand_id
1 'polypeptide(L)'
;MAGQVDVLTETVIRRPVAEVAAFAGDPGNAPEWYVNIDSVEWRTPPPVAVGSCMDFVARFLGRRLAYTYEVTELVPGERLVMRTADGPFPMETTYTWEALDAGATRMTLRNRGRPAGFTSVAGPFLAAAMRRANQKDLAALRARMENSD
;
A
#
# COMPACT_ATOMS: atom_id res chain seq x y z
N MET A 1 -11.65 -18.13 8.63
CA MET A 1 -11.20 -17.83 9.98
C MET A 1 -11.57 -16.42 10.34
N ALA A 2 -12.15 -16.26 11.50
CA ALA A 2 -12.51 -14.93 11.99
C ALA A 2 -11.26 -14.08 12.15
N GLY A 3 -11.34 -12.82 11.78
CA GLY A 3 -10.26 -11.85 11.95
C GLY A 3 -9.27 -11.76 10.81
N GLN A 4 -9.35 -12.63 9.81
CA GLN A 4 -8.48 -12.52 8.64
C GLN A 4 -9.15 -11.68 7.57
N VAL A 5 -8.39 -10.77 6.97
CA VAL A 5 -8.87 -9.97 5.83
C VAL A 5 -7.93 -10.16 4.65
N ASP A 6 -8.51 -10.06 3.45
CA ASP A 6 -7.77 -10.13 2.20
C ASP A 6 -8.54 -9.24 1.21
N VAL A 7 -7.99 -8.07 0.93
CA VAL A 7 -8.65 -7.07 0.10
C VAL A 7 -7.77 -6.73 -1.09
N LEU A 8 -8.33 -6.92 -2.29
CA LEU A 8 -7.67 -6.60 -3.54
C LEU A 8 -8.42 -5.47 -4.22
N THR A 9 -7.71 -4.40 -4.56
CA THR A 9 -8.26 -3.26 -5.31
C THR A 9 -7.36 -2.95 -6.48
N GLU A 10 -7.89 -2.27 -7.49
CA GLU A 10 -7.09 -1.91 -8.66
C GLU A 10 -7.56 -0.60 -9.27
N THR A 11 -6.67 0.01 -10.04
CA THR A 11 -6.97 1.20 -10.82
C THR A 11 -6.13 1.20 -12.09
N VAL A 12 -6.57 1.96 -13.08
CA VAL A 12 -5.82 2.20 -14.31
C VAL A 12 -5.34 3.65 -14.28
N ILE A 13 -4.04 3.84 -14.44
CA ILE A 13 -3.41 5.17 -14.41
C ILE A 13 -2.84 5.43 -15.80
N ARG A 14 -3.16 6.58 -16.38
CA ARG A 14 -2.70 6.94 -17.73
C ARG A 14 -1.30 7.53 -17.69
N ARG A 15 -0.36 6.70 -17.30
CA ARG A 15 1.07 6.99 -17.27
C ARG A 15 1.84 5.71 -17.59
N PRO A 16 3.04 5.81 -18.12
CA PRO A 16 3.87 4.62 -18.38
C PRO A 16 4.18 3.86 -17.11
N VAL A 17 4.27 2.53 -17.23
CA VAL A 17 4.50 1.66 -16.08
C VAL A 17 5.76 2.03 -15.29
N ALA A 18 6.81 2.44 -15.97
CA ALA A 18 8.05 2.83 -15.29
C ALA A 18 7.85 4.03 -14.37
N GLU A 19 7.03 5.00 -14.80
CA GLU A 19 6.75 6.18 -13.97
C GLU A 19 5.86 5.83 -12.78
N VAL A 20 4.82 5.03 -13.01
CA VAL A 20 3.90 4.65 -11.93
C VAL A 20 4.61 3.82 -10.88
N ALA A 21 5.37 2.81 -11.31
CA ALA A 21 6.08 1.93 -10.39
C ALA A 21 7.17 2.69 -9.62
N ALA A 22 7.86 3.62 -10.27
CA ALA A 22 8.89 4.42 -9.60
C ALA A 22 8.30 5.31 -8.51
N PHE A 23 7.15 5.92 -8.76
CA PHE A 23 6.51 6.79 -7.77
C PHE A 23 5.81 5.99 -6.68
N ALA A 24 4.92 5.09 -7.06
CA ALA A 24 4.11 4.33 -6.10
C ALA A 24 4.94 3.28 -5.35
N GLY A 25 5.98 2.76 -5.98
CA GLY A 25 6.86 1.78 -5.36
C GLY A 25 7.92 2.36 -4.44
N ASP A 26 7.99 3.67 -4.31
CA ASP A 26 8.88 4.33 -3.37
C ASP A 26 8.12 4.58 -2.07
N PRO A 27 8.45 3.86 -0.98
CA PRO A 27 7.73 4.03 0.29
C PRO A 27 7.79 5.46 0.83
N GLY A 28 8.83 6.21 0.50
CA GLY A 28 8.94 7.61 0.90
C GLY A 28 7.84 8.49 0.33
N ASN A 29 7.22 8.06 -0.76
CA ASN A 29 6.12 8.80 -1.38
C ASN A 29 4.74 8.41 -0.83
N ALA A 30 4.67 7.40 0.03
CA ALA A 30 3.37 6.91 0.51
C ALA A 30 2.48 8.00 1.11
N PRO A 31 3.00 8.95 1.95
CA PRO A 31 2.14 10.01 2.48
C PRO A 31 1.55 10.92 1.42
N GLU A 32 2.08 10.91 0.20
CA GLU A 32 1.60 11.79 -0.86
C GLU A 32 0.36 11.24 -1.55
N TRP A 33 0.07 9.95 -1.41
CA TRP A 33 -1.11 9.37 -2.05
C TRP A 33 -1.98 8.52 -1.13
N TYR A 34 -1.42 7.94 -0.07
CA TYR A 34 -2.26 7.29 0.94
C TYR A 34 -2.99 8.35 1.75
N VAL A 35 -4.31 8.27 1.76
CA VAL A 35 -5.14 9.24 2.49
C VAL A 35 -4.87 9.17 3.99
N ASN A 36 -4.58 7.97 4.49
CA ASN A 36 -4.48 7.70 5.92
C ASN A 36 -3.07 7.47 6.44
N ILE A 37 -2.03 7.59 5.62
CA ILE A 37 -0.66 7.48 6.10
C ILE A 37 -0.14 8.87 6.41
N ASP A 38 0.22 9.10 7.69
CA ASP A 38 0.71 10.38 8.16
C ASP A 38 2.19 10.56 7.89
N SER A 39 2.99 9.50 8.09
CA SER A 39 4.44 9.60 7.95
C SER A 39 5.09 8.27 7.63
N VAL A 40 6.27 8.35 7.02
CA VAL A 40 7.14 7.20 6.76
C VAL A 40 8.55 7.61 7.14
N GLU A 41 9.23 6.78 7.93
CA GLU A 41 10.64 6.97 8.26
C GLU A 41 11.41 5.73 7.86
N TRP A 42 12.47 5.92 7.08
CA TRP A 42 13.33 4.82 6.67
C TRP A 42 14.22 4.39 7.84
N ARG A 43 14.25 3.11 8.14
CA ARG A 43 15.23 2.53 9.07
C ARG A 43 16.49 2.08 8.35
N THR A 44 16.37 1.75 7.09
CA THR A 44 17.47 1.40 6.21
C THR A 44 17.61 2.50 5.17
N PRO A 45 18.81 2.74 4.61
CA PRO A 45 18.97 3.81 3.61
C PRO A 45 18.18 3.52 2.34
N PRO A 46 17.58 4.55 1.71
CA PRO A 46 17.03 4.38 0.37
C PRO A 46 18.16 4.15 -0.65
N PRO A 47 17.89 3.63 -1.84
CA PRO A 47 16.56 3.35 -2.40
C PRO A 47 15.97 2.05 -1.88
N VAL A 48 14.69 1.82 -2.17
CA VAL A 48 13.97 0.62 -1.77
C VAL A 48 14.62 -0.62 -2.38
N ALA A 49 14.75 -1.66 -1.55
CA ALA A 49 15.33 -2.94 -1.95
C ALA A 49 14.77 -4.02 -1.04
N VAL A 50 14.95 -5.27 -1.41
CA VAL A 50 14.61 -6.38 -0.50
C VAL A 50 15.41 -6.21 0.79
N GLY A 51 14.72 -6.29 1.92
CA GLY A 51 15.33 -6.06 3.23
C GLY A 51 15.18 -4.63 3.74
N SER A 52 14.72 -3.70 2.90
CA SER A 52 14.45 -2.33 3.37
C SER A 52 13.38 -2.35 4.45
N CYS A 53 13.58 -1.54 5.49
CA CYS A 53 12.65 -1.40 6.60
C CYS A 53 12.25 0.06 6.77
N MET A 54 10.95 0.30 6.97
CA MET A 54 10.40 1.63 7.14
C MET A 54 9.36 1.62 8.26
N ASP A 55 9.34 2.69 9.04
CA ASP A 55 8.32 2.90 10.06
C ASP A 55 7.19 3.76 9.48
N PHE A 56 5.98 3.23 9.54
CA PHE A 56 4.79 3.91 9.06
C PHE A 56 3.93 4.33 10.24
N VAL A 57 3.33 5.51 10.13
CA VAL A 57 2.26 5.95 11.03
C VAL A 57 1.04 6.20 10.18
N ALA A 58 -0.04 5.50 10.49
CA ALA A 58 -1.28 5.55 9.72
C ALA A 58 -2.48 5.66 10.66
N ARG A 59 -3.65 5.97 10.10
CA ARG A 59 -4.91 6.01 10.82
C ARG A 59 -5.93 5.15 10.10
N PHE A 60 -6.65 4.33 10.86
CA PHE A 60 -7.68 3.48 10.28
C PHE A 60 -8.78 3.26 11.32
N LEU A 61 -10.01 3.53 10.92
CA LEU A 61 -11.19 3.40 11.78
C LEU A 61 -11.00 4.12 13.12
N GLY A 62 -10.46 5.33 13.07
CA GLY A 62 -10.27 6.17 14.26
C GLY A 62 -9.08 5.79 15.11
N ARG A 63 -8.27 4.82 14.72
CA ARG A 63 -7.12 4.36 15.48
C ARG A 63 -5.82 4.77 14.79
N ARG A 64 -4.86 5.20 15.61
CA ARG A 64 -3.51 5.47 15.14
C ARG A 64 -2.73 4.16 15.16
N LEU A 65 -2.12 3.83 14.03
CA LEU A 65 -1.35 2.60 13.87
C LEU A 65 0.10 2.97 13.56
N ALA A 66 1.02 2.42 14.36
CA ALA A 66 2.45 2.56 14.11
C ALA A 66 3.00 1.16 13.87
N TYR A 67 3.66 0.97 12.73
CA TYR A 67 4.16 -0.34 12.35
C TYR A 67 5.40 -0.21 11.48
N THR A 68 6.21 -1.28 11.48
CA THR A 68 7.39 -1.36 10.65
C THR A 68 7.14 -2.38 9.54
N TYR A 69 7.33 -1.95 8.30
CA TYR A 69 7.27 -2.85 7.15
C TYR A 69 8.67 -3.19 6.69
N GLU A 70 8.83 -4.45 6.29
CA GLU A 70 10.04 -4.92 5.62
C GLU A 70 9.68 -5.33 4.20
N VAL A 71 10.49 -4.92 3.24
CA VAL A 71 10.33 -5.33 1.85
C VAL A 71 10.82 -6.77 1.71
N THR A 72 9.92 -7.67 1.34
CA THR A 72 10.24 -9.10 1.20
C THR A 72 10.41 -9.52 -0.25
N GLU A 73 9.86 -8.75 -1.19
CA GLU A 73 10.00 -9.04 -2.61
C GLU A 73 9.97 -7.72 -3.38
N LEU A 74 10.84 -7.61 -4.38
CA LEU A 74 10.86 -6.44 -5.25
C LEU A 74 11.28 -6.87 -6.65
N VAL A 75 10.34 -6.75 -7.60
CA VAL A 75 10.62 -6.90 -9.03
C VAL A 75 10.34 -5.54 -9.64
N PRO A 76 11.38 -4.76 -9.99
CA PRO A 76 11.19 -3.39 -10.44
C PRO A 76 10.21 -3.29 -11.61
N GLY A 77 9.26 -2.37 -11.50
CA GLY A 77 8.25 -2.17 -12.53
C GLY A 77 7.13 -3.20 -12.54
N GLU A 78 7.18 -4.22 -11.69
CA GLU A 78 6.20 -5.30 -11.71
C GLU A 78 5.56 -5.57 -10.35
N ARG A 79 6.37 -5.63 -9.28
CA ARG A 79 5.85 -6.12 -7.99
C ARG A 79 6.66 -5.63 -6.81
N LEU A 80 5.95 -5.25 -5.75
CA LEU A 80 6.56 -4.91 -4.46
C LEU A 80 5.72 -5.55 -3.37
N VAL A 81 6.37 -6.32 -2.48
CA VAL A 81 5.71 -6.94 -1.34
C VAL A 81 6.36 -6.45 -0.06
N MET A 82 5.55 -5.97 0.86
CA MET A 82 5.99 -5.53 2.19
C MET A 82 5.20 -6.28 3.24
N ARG A 83 5.87 -6.62 4.34
CA ARG A 83 5.26 -7.36 5.43
C ARG A 83 5.63 -6.72 6.75
N THR A 84 4.72 -6.74 7.72
CA THR A 84 5.03 -6.21 9.05
C THR A 84 6.15 -7.01 9.70
N ALA A 85 7.21 -6.30 10.10
CA ALA A 85 8.27 -6.83 10.94
C ALA A 85 7.95 -6.56 12.41
N ASP A 86 7.23 -5.47 12.67
CA ASP A 86 6.80 -5.08 14.00
C ASP A 86 5.53 -4.24 13.89
N GLY A 87 4.61 -4.40 14.82
CA GLY A 87 3.38 -3.62 14.79
C GLY A 87 2.26 -4.31 15.56
N PRO A 88 1.08 -3.68 15.59
CA PRO A 88 -0.05 -4.21 16.39
C PRO A 88 -0.63 -5.51 15.85
N PHE A 89 -0.45 -5.82 14.57
CA PHE A 89 -0.95 -7.06 13.98
C PHE A 89 -0.20 -7.37 12.67
N PRO A 90 -0.16 -8.65 12.27
CA PRO A 90 0.52 -9.02 11.02
C PRO A 90 -0.28 -8.59 9.80
N MET A 91 0.40 -7.93 8.87
CA MET A 91 -0.17 -7.48 7.60
C MET A 91 0.84 -7.66 6.47
N GLU A 92 0.32 -7.89 5.28
CA GLU A 92 1.14 -7.94 4.06
C GLU A 92 0.48 -7.07 3.01
N THR A 93 1.26 -6.19 2.39
CA THR A 93 0.82 -5.31 1.32
C THR A 93 1.56 -5.67 0.05
N THR A 94 0.82 -5.89 -1.03
CA THR A 94 1.39 -6.21 -2.33
C THR A 94 0.93 -5.18 -3.35
N TYR A 95 1.87 -4.59 -4.06
CA TYR A 95 1.59 -3.76 -5.24
C TYR A 95 2.01 -4.56 -6.48
N THR A 96 1.18 -4.52 -7.52
CA THR A 96 1.59 -5.01 -8.83
C THR A 96 1.32 -3.94 -9.87
N TRP A 97 2.15 -3.91 -10.90
CA TRP A 97 2.01 -2.98 -12.02
C TRP A 97 2.08 -3.76 -13.32
N GLU A 98 1.17 -3.45 -14.23
CA GLU A 98 1.11 -4.09 -15.54
C GLU A 98 0.92 -3.03 -16.61
N ALA A 99 1.80 -3.00 -17.59
CA ALA A 99 1.65 -2.09 -18.72
C ALA A 99 0.48 -2.56 -19.57
N LEU A 100 -0.53 -1.70 -19.75
CA LEU A 100 -1.63 -1.96 -20.67
C LEU A 100 -1.27 -1.54 -22.07
N ASP A 101 -0.52 -0.44 -22.14
CA ASP A 101 0.14 0.05 -23.37
C ASP A 101 1.27 0.98 -22.93
N ALA A 102 1.88 1.69 -23.88
CA ALA A 102 3.03 2.55 -23.58
C ALA A 102 2.71 3.70 -22.63
N GLY A 103 1.45 4.07 -22.51
CA GLY A 103 1.03 5.21 -21.70
C GLY A 103 0.01 4.90 -20.64
N ALA A 104 -0.29 3.62 -20.35
CA ALA A 104 -1.28 3.25 -19.36
C ALA A 104 -0.84 2.04 -18.56
N THR A 105 -1.14 2.07 -17.27
CA THR A 105 -0.73 1.04 -16.31
C THR A 105 -1.91 0.60 -15.48
N ARG A 106 -2.06 -0.71 -15.30
CA ARG A 106 -2.94 -1.26 -14.27
C ARG A 106 -2.13 -1.46 -13.01
N MET A 107 -2.58 -0.88 -11.91
CA MET A 107 -1.96 -1.11 -10.60
C MET A 107 -2.94 -1.82 -9.69
N THR A 108 -2.47 -2.86 -9.01
CA THR A 108 -3.25 -3.52 -7.96
C THR A 108 -2.62 -3.25 -6.61
N LEU A 109 -3.48 -3.18 -5.61
CA LEU A 109 -3.11 -3.03 -4.21
C LEU A 109 -3.85 -4.09 -3.43
N ARG A 110 -3.09 -4.99 -2.80
CA ARG A 110 -3.65 -6.07 -2.00
C ARG A 110 -3.15 -5.95 -0.58
N ASN A 111 -4.09 -5.96 0.36
CA ASN A 111 -3.78 -6.00 1.79
C ASN A 111 -4.41 -7.22 2.39
N ARG A 112 -3.62 -8.02 3.10
CA ARG A 112 -4.14 -9.17 3.83
C ARG A 112 -3.45 -9.29 5.17
N GLY A 113 -4.18 -9.80 6.16
CA GLY A 113 -3.64 -9.94 7.49
C GLY A 113 -4.69 -10.27 8.52
N ARG A 114 -4.29 -10.15 9.79
CA ARG A 114 -5.15 -10.44 10.94
C ARG A 114 -5.15 -9.25 11.88
N PRO A 115 -6.01 -8.25 11.60
CA PRO A 115 -5.99 -7.01 12.37
C PRO A 115 -6.62 -7.18 13.75
N ALA A 116 -5.88 -7.76 14.67
CA ALA A 116 -6.36 -8.12 16.01
C ALA A 116 -6.91 -6.93 16.82
N GLY A 117 -6.40 -5.72 16.55
CA GLY A 117 -6.89 -4.52 17.21
C GLY A 117 -8.30 -4.11 16.82
N PHE A 118 -8.90 -4.79 15.85
CA PHE A 118 -10.26 -4.50 15.37
C PHE A 118 -11.17 -5.70 15.53
N THR A 119 -10.93 -6.56 16.53
CA THR A 119 -11.69 -7.79 16.71
C THR A 119 -13.16 -7.55 17.04
N SER A 120 -13.51 -6.35 17.54
CA SER A 120 -14.90 -5.99 17.79
C SER A 120 -15.65 -5.63 16.52
N VAL A 121 -14.97 -5.46 15.41
CA VAL A 121 -15.58 -5.12 14.12
C VAL A 121 -15.80 -6.42 13.35
N ALA A 122 -17.03 -6.64 12.87
CA ALA A 122 -17.32 -7.83 12.06
C ALA A 122 -16.43 -7.88 10.83
N GLY A 123 -15.91 -9.08 10.49
CA GLY A 123 -15.01 -9.27 9.36
C GLY A 123 -15.44 -8.62 8.06
N PRO A 124 -16.73 -8.79 7.61
CA PRO A 124 -17.20 -8.12 6.39
C PRO A 124 -17.14 -6.60 6.46
N PHE A 125 -17.43 -6.00 7.63
CA PHE A 125 -17.32 -4.56 7.79
C PHE A 125 -15.87 -4.10 7.72
N LEU A 126 -14.97 -4.84 8.32
CA LEU A 126 -13.56 -4.51 8.31
C LEU A 126 -13.01 -4.58 6.88
N ALA A 127 -13.33 -5.65 6.16
CA ALA A 127 -12.91 -5.80 4.77
C ALA A 127 -13.48 -4.68 3.90
N ALA A 128 -14.75 -4.31 4.10
CA ALA A 128 -15.38 -3.22 3.36
C ALA A 128 -14.71 -1.89 3.65
N ALA A 129 -14.35 -1.62 4.91
CA ALA A 129 -13.67 -0.39 5.30
C ALA A 129 -12.28 -0.33 4.67
N MET A 130 -11.55 -1.44 4.67
CA MET A 130 -10.22 -1.50 4.04
C MET A 130 -10.33 -1.32 2.53
N ARG A 131 -11.33 -1.94 1.89
CA ARG A 131 -11.54 -1.77 0.45
C ARG A 131 -11.80 -0.32 0.10
N ARG A 132 -12.66 0.34 0.88
CA ARG A 132 -12.96 1.76 0.66
C ARG A 132 -11.71 2.62 0.83
N ALA A 133 -10.92 2.37 1.88
CA ALA A 133 -9.68 3.11 2.11
C ALA A 133 -8.71 2.91 0.96
N ASN A 134 -8.51 1.65 0.54
CA ASN A 134 -7.59 1.35 -0.55
C ASN A 134 -8.05 1.95 -1.87
N GLN A 135 -9.36 1.97 -2.13
CA GLN A 135 -9.90 2.61 -3.34
C GLN A 135 -9.66 4.11 -3.34
N LYS A 136 -9.79 4.75 -2.19
CA LYS A 136 -9.48 6.19 -2.05
C LYS A 136 -8.00 6.46 -2.29
N ASP A 137 -7.15 5.59 -1.76
CA ASP A 137 -5.71 5.72 -1.94
C ASP A 137 -5.34 5.61 -3.42
N LEU A 138 -5.87 4.61 -4.11
CA LEU A 138 -5.59 4.43 -5.53
C LEU A 138 -6.18 5.57 -6.37
N ALA A 139 -7.34 6.10 -5.98
CA ALA A 139 -7.92 7.25 -6.68
C ALA A 139 -7.04 8.49 -6.50
N ALA A 140 -6.49 8.69 -5.31
CA ALA A 140 -5.58 9.80 -5.03
C ALA A 140 -4.28 9.65 -5.83
N LEU A 141 -3.75 8.44 -5.88
CA LEU A 141 -2.56 8.15 -6.68
C LEU A 141 -2.80 8.44 -8.16
N ARG A 142 -3.92 7.95 -8.68
CA ARG A 142 -4.30 8.20 -10.07
C ARG A 142 -4.37 9.68 -10.38
N ALA A 143 -5.07 10.44 -9.52
CA ALA A 143 -5.21 11.88 -9.73
C ALA A 143 -3.86 12.58 -9.70
N ARG A 144 -3.00 12.21 -8.76
CA ARG A 144 -1.67 12.80 -8.65
C ARG A 144 -0.82 12.50 -9.88
N MET A 145 -0.83 11.26 -10.35
CA MET A 145 -0.01 10.85 -11.49
C MET A 145 -0.53 11.48 -12.79
N GLU A 146 -1.84 11.51 -12.99
CA GLU A 146 -2.43 12.02 -14.23
C GLU A 146 -2.41 13.53 -14.32
N ASN A 147 -2.34 14.22 -13.18
CA ASN A 147 -2.32 15.69 -13.12
C ASN A 147 -0.90 16.26 -13.02
N SER A 148 0.12 15.42 -12.93
CA SER A 148 1.49 15.92 -12.89
C SER A 148 2.03 16.08 -14.31
N ASP A 149 2.80 17.12 -14.52
CA ASP A 149 3.41 17.41 -15.82
C ASP A 149 4.77 16.74 -15.96
#